data_86ebc9d0acf51a6016454d453f8f65f1
#
_entry.id   86ebc9d0acf51a6016454d453f8f65f1
#
_cell.length_a   1.000
_cell.length_b   1.000
_cell.length_c   1.000
_cell.angle_alpha   90.00
_cell.angle_beta   90.00
_cell.angle_gamma   90.00
#
_symmetry.space_group_name_H-M   'P 1'
#
loop_
_entity.id
_entity.type
_entity.pdbx_description
1 polymer ?
#
loop_
_entity_poly.entity_id
_entity_poly.type
_entity_poly.pdbx_seq_one_letter_code
_entity_poly.pdbx_strand_id
1 'polypeptide(L)'
;MKKIKSLFSKKILFIIFGFIIMVCIIIGSIKVAIKDNKKYIIDNIDYGWNVTYGCSKINNISLVDYKFSGLEKGDTIVVVKHLKQNEKNIIYPILVIKTENCLMDIYLDGKRLDGNYSKKDDKYISIRRNFTIEIPDSYNNKELKIKFSVQQSDASSILKNVEIMSENDYINHQIRSNLVNYIVSSVIMILGIILAISAVCVQNRTNRIKRLFWIGMSFLFAGLAMCAKYNILELFINNSKVVENVEFVGLYMCMPCIVMLGFETFKQKETKKFLLIYNGILMLMFLLTVILNNIGAISYRDTMAAITIVMYVSAITLLVFSINLFKKIDRIEKLFIIGMSAFYCLCMITILISKIINVVYWDKYGNYFIMGLIFEFFLVMIIYYAYVVKEYINNITEQRILATLAYTDPLTGIMNRTKYEEVVSEIDIKDNKKVTIVSFDLNNLKRINDNNGHEAGDVYIKTFTETLKDVFEEFGFIGRIGGDEFIVIIENKALEINKLIDKMQDIFSKRMNEKECGFEASFAYGFANSSVDGVDDIKELIKLSDKRMYDCKKEQKLGRE
;
A
#
# COMPACT_ATOMS: atom_id res chain seq x y z
N MET A 1 -15.82 4.48 22.05
CA MET A 1 -14.36 4.46 22.20
C MET A 1 -13.74 3.07 22.32
N LYS A 2 -14.20 2.15 23.21
CA LYS A 2 -13.65 0.77 23.33
C LYS A 2 -13.75 -0.05 22.02
N LYS A 3 -14.89 -0.04 21.32
CA LYS A 3 -15.10 -0.76 20.03
C LYS A 3 -14.18 -0.26 18.90
N ILE A 4 -13.88 1.03 18.83
CA ILE A 4 -13.02 1.63 17.81
C ILE A 4 -11.54 1.35 18.11
N LYS A 5 -11.10 1.44 19.39
CA LYS A 5 -9.77 1.01 19.81
C LYS A 5 -9.55 -0.49 19.54
N SER A 6 -10.59 -1.34 19.73
CA SER A 6 -10.51 -2.77 19.45
C SER A 6 -10.46 -3.09 17.96
N LEU A 7 -11.21 -2.37 17.11
CA LEU A 7 -11.16 -2.54 15.65
C LEU A 7 -9.81 -2.09 15.06
N PHE A 8 -9.24 -1.08 15.67
CA PHE A 8 -7.96 -0.49 15.28
C PHE A 8 -6.77 -1.34 15.70
N SER A 9 -6.79 -1.82 16.93
CA SER A 9 -5.85 -2.83 17.44
C SER A 9 -5.88 -4.07 16.55
N LYS A 10 -7.08 -4.52 16.10
CA LYS A 10 -7.22 -5.66 15.20
C LYS A 10 -6.64 -5.39 13.80
N LYS A 11 -6.81 -4.19 13.22
CA LYS A 11 -6.24 -3.86 11.90
C LYS A 11 -4.72 -3.70 11.91
N ILE A 12 -4.16 -3.07 12.95
CA ILE A 12 -2.70 -3.02 13.15
C ILE A 12 -2.17 -4.42 13.43
N LEU A 13 -2.85 -5.20 14.26
CA LEU A 13 -2.48 -6.59 14.52
C LEU A 13 -2.49 -7.42 13.22
N PHE A 14 -3.42 -7.17 12.31
CA PHE A 14 -3.51 -7.85 11.01
C PHE A 14 -2.33 -7.48 10.08
N ILE A 15 -1.91 -6.21 10.07
CA ILE A 15 -0.74 -5.75 9.31
C ILE A 15 0.55 -6.34 9.90
N ILE A 16 0.70 -6.31 11.24
CA ILE A 16 1.84 -6.91 11.94
C ILE A 16 1.86 -8.42 11.70
N PHE A 17 0.70 -9.08 11.78
CA PHE A 17 0.57 -10.51 11.53
C PHE A 17 0.91 -10.87 10.07
N GLY A 18 0.46 -10.07 9.09
CA GLY A 18 0.85 -10.21 7.69
C GLY A 18 2.37 -10.06 7.48
N PHE A 19 2.99 -9.08 8.16
CA PHE A 19 4.43 -8.89 8.14
C PHE A 19 5.18 -10.07 8.79
N ILE A 20 4.71 -10.57 9.93
CA ILE A 20 5.29 -11.74 10.60
C ILE A 20 5.16 -12.99 9.71
N ILE A 21 4.00 -13.21 9.08
CA ILE A 21 3.81 -14.31 8.12
C ILE A 21 4.80 -14.19 6.96
N MET A 22 4.96 -12.99 6.40
CA MET A 22 5.92 -12.74 5.31
C MET A 22 7.34 -13.07 5.75
N VAL A 23 7.77 -12.62 6.92
CA VAL A 23 9.09 -12.93 7.50
C VAL A 23 9.23 -14.43 7.75
N CYS A 24 8.21 -15.10 8.28
CA CYS A 24 8.22 -16.55 8.50
C CYS A 24 8.29 -17.33 7.18
N ILE A 25 7.60 -16.89 6.13
CA ILE A 25 7.67 -17.47 4.78
C ILE A 25 9.10 -17.32 4.22
N ILE A 26 9.70 -16.14 4.33
CA ILE A 26 11.07 -15.88 3.89
C ILE A 26 12.06 -16.77 4.65
N ILE A 27 11.96 -16.83 5.98
CA ILE A 27 12.82 -17.67 6.83
C ILE A 27 12.60 -19.16 6.52
N GLY A 28 11.36 -19.59 6.35
CA GLY A 28 11.00 -20.95 5.96
C GLY A 28 11.59 -21.32 4.61
N SER A 29 11.51 -20.43 3.62
CA SER A 29 12.08 -20.59 2.28
C SER A 29 13.60 -20.68 2.30
N ILE A 30 14.25 -19.83 3.12
CA ILE A 30 15.70 -19.89 3.34
C ILE A 30 16.09 -21.25 3.96
N LYS A 31 15.33 -21.75 4.95
CA LYS A 31 15.58 -23.07 5.56
C LYS A 31 15.40 -24.22 4.55
N VAL A 32 14.37 -24.14 3.68
CA VAL A 32 14.15 -25.14 2.62
C VAL A 32 15.27 -25.09 1.59
N ALA A 33 15.72 -23.90 1.18
CA ALA A 33 16.82 -23.73 0.25
C ALA A 33 18.17 -24.27 0.81
N ILE A 34 18.39 -24.12 2.13
CA ILE A 34 19.63 -24.56 2.80
C ILE A 34 19.59 -26.07 3.11
N LYS A 35 18.42 -26.66 3.43
CA LYS A 35 18.32 -28.03 3.96
C LYS A 35 18.38 -29.11 2.90
N ASP A 36 18.26 -28.79 1.62
CA ASP A 36 18.14 -29.79 0.58
C ASP A 36 19.47 -30.07 -0.11
N ASN A 37 20.18 -31.10 0.40
CA ASN A 37 21.38 -31.71 -0.19
C ASN A 37 21.08 -32.56 -1.44
N LYS A 38 19.97 -32.32 -2.17
CA LYS A 38 19.76 -33.00 -3.44
C LYS A 38 20.86 -32.58 -4.41
N LYS A 39 21.77 -33.49 -4.69
CA LYS A 39 22.75 -33.33 -5.76
C LYS A 39 21.98 -33.39 -7.09
N TYR A 40 21.84 -32.26 -7.76
CA TYR A 40 21.42 -32.24 -9.16
C TYR A 40 22.47 -32.96 -10.00
N ILE A 41 22.06 -33.69 -10.99
CA ILE A 41 22.98 -34.31 -11.94
C ILE A 41 23.37 -33.20 -12.96
N ILE A 42 24.38 -32.44 -12.61
CA ILE A 42 24.91 -31.36 -13.45
C ILE A 42 26.27 -31.81 -13.97
N ASP A 43 26.46 -31.76 -15.27
CA ASP A 43 27.75 -31.86 -15.91
C ASP A 43 28.25 -30.46 -16.23
N ASN A 44 29.17 -29.99 -15.37
CA ASN A 44 29.76 -28.68 -15.54
C ASN A 44 30.93 -28.79 -16.53
N ILE A 45 30.76 -28.17 -17.69
CA ILE A 45 31.74 -28.24 -18.78
C ILE A 45 32.55 -26.94 -18.92
N ASP A 46 32.75 -26.16 -17.84
CA ASP A 46 33.42 -24.88 -17.87
C ASP A 46 34.91 -24.94 -18.24
N TYR A 47 35.59 -26.09 -18.03
CA TYR A 47 37.01 -26.27 -18.26
C TYR A 47 37.31 -27.00 -19.57
N GLY A 48 38.50 -26.77 -20.14
CA GLY A 48 39.01 -27.49 -21.30
C GLY A 48 38.50 -26.94 -22.64
N TRP A 49 38.21 -25.67 -22.71
CA TRP A 49 37.82 -25.01 -23.94
C TRP A 49 39.00 -24.50 -24.74
N ASN A 50 38.92 -24.64 -26.06
CA ASN A 50 39.82 -24.01 -27.01
C ASN A 50 39.12 -22.78 -27.59
N VAL A 51 39.72 -21.63 -27.44
CA VAL A 51 39.16 -20.35 -27.85
C VAL A 51 39.93 -19.78 -29.04
N THR A 52 39.18 -19.37 -30.04
CA THR A 52 39.74 -18.65 -31.21
C THR A 52 39.11 -17.26 -31.27
N TYR A 53 39.98 -16.23 -31.21
CA TYR A 53 39.60 -14.83 -31.34
C TYR A 53 40.57 -14.11 -32.25
N GLY A 54 40.12 -13.63 -33.38
CA GLY A 54 40.98 -13.08 -34.43
C GLY A 54 42.03 -14.09 -34.88
N CYS A 55 43.32 -13.73 -34.79
CA CYS A 55 44.44 -14.61 -35.08
C CYS A 55 44.93 -15.42 -33.86
N SER A 56 44.38 -15.16 -32.67
CA SER A 56 44.82 -15.78 -31.42
C SER A 56 44.08 -17.10 -31.18
N LYS A 57 44.83 -18.14 -30.82
CA LYS A 57 44.26 -19.42 -30.34
C LYS A 57 44.78 -19.68 -28.94
N ILE A 58 43.88 -19.94 -28.02
CA ILE A 58 44.17 -20.26 -26.64
C ILE A 58 43.52 -21.61 -26.32
N ASN A 59 44.31 -22.53 -25.79
CA ASN A 59 43.83 -23.88 -25.55
C ASN A 59 43.65 -24.15 -24.06
N ASN A 60 42.71 -25.02 -23.72
CA ASN A 60 42.49 -25.59 -22.41
C ASN A 60 42.19 -24.54 -21.32
N ILE A 61 41.33 -23.59 -21.61
CA ILE A 61 40.92 -22.54 -20.65
C ILE A 61 39.60 -22.86 -19.93
N SER A 62 39.43 -22.19 -18.79
CA SER A 62 38.10 -22.09 -18.11
C SER A 62 37.37 -20.87 -18.68
N LEU A 63 36.16 -21.07 -19.15
CA LEU A 63 35.33 -19.94 -19.63
C LEU A 63 34.88 -18.99 -18.50
N VAL A 64 34.78 -19.51 -17.27
CA VAL A 64 34.35 -18.72 -16.09
C VAL A 64 35.50 -17.79 -15.64
N ASP A 65 36.73 -18.31 -15.65
CA ASP A 65 37.88 -17.59 -15.12
C ASP A 65 38.56 -16.71 -16.20
N TYR A 66 38.34 -17.02 -17.47
CA TYR A 66 38.97 -16.28 -18.56
C TYR A 66 38.23 -14.98 -18.86
N LYS A 67 38.93 -13.87 -18.69
CA LYS A 67 38.42 -12.54 -19.04
C LYS A 67 38.87 -12.13 -20.41
N PHE A 68 37.92 -12.03 -21.32
CA PHE A 68 38.20 -11.41 -22.61
C PHE A 68 38.41 -9.90 -22.41
N SER A 69 39.59 -9.37 -22.80
CA SER A 69 39.89 -7.93 -22.72
C SER A 69 40.00 -7.34 -24.13
N GLY A 70 39.57 -6.09 -24.25
CA GLY A 70 39.67 -5.35 -25.51
C GLY A 70 38.72 -5.81 -26.61
N LEU A 71 37.57 -6.36 -26.24
CA LEU A 71 36.54 -6.74 -27.22
C LEU A 71 35.77 -5.52 -27.72
N GLU A 72 35.65 -5.43 -29.04
CA GLU A 72 34.86 -4.41 -29.70
C GLU A 72 33.54 -4.99 -30.23
N LYS A 73 32.57 -4.10 -30.42
CA LYS A 73 31.27 -4.49 -31.03
C LYS A 73 31.50 -5.07 -32.43
N GLY A 74 31.01 -6.26 -32.68
CA GLY A 74 31.14 -6.98 -33.95
C GLY A 74 32.21 -8.08 -33.90
N ASP A 75 33.06 -8.12 -32.88
CA ASP A 75 34.02 -9.18 -32.72
C ASP A 75 33.36 -10.56 -32.64
N THR A 76 34.02 -11.53 -33.29
CA THR A 76 33.56 -12.91 -33.31
C THR A 76 34.52 -13.79 -32.54
N ILE A 77 34.00 -14.55 -31.60
CA ILE A 77 34.74 -15.51 -30.80
C ILE A 77 34.15 -16.90 -31.06
N VAL A 78 35.04 -17.87 -31.24
CA VAL A 78 34.69 -19.27 -31.42
C VAL A 78 35.29 -20.05 -30.27
N VAL A 79 34.46 -20.75 -29.52
CA VAL A 79 34.89 -21.67 -28.48
C VAL A 79 34.50 -23.09 -28.85
N VAL A 80 35.44 -24.01 -28.67
CA VAL A 80 35.31 -25.42 -29.06
C VAL A 80 35.76 -26.30 -27.91
N LYS A 81 34.97 -27.33 -27.65
CA LYS A 81 35.27 -28.35 -26.64
C LYS A 81 34.81 -29.72 -27.12
N HIS A 82 35.68 -30.71 -26.93
CA HIS A 82 35.31 -32.11 -27.06
C HIS A 82 34.67 -32.61 -25.77
N LEU A 83 33.40 -32.95 -25.85
CA LEU A 83 32.65 -33.49 -24.71
C LEU A 83 33.19 -34.88 -24.40
N LYS A 84 33.57 -35.11 -23.15
CA LYS A 84 34.00 -36.43 -22.70
C LYS A 84 32.80 -37.33 -22.47
N GLN A 85 33.04 -38.63 -22.46
CA GLN A 85 32.02 -39.59 -22.08
C GLN A 85 31.57 -39.28 -20.64
N ASN A 86 30.30 -38.99 -20.46
CA ASN A 86 29.74 -38.67 -19.15
C ASN A 86 29.27 -39.99 -18.49
N GLU A 87 29.79 -40.28 -17.30
CA GLU A 87 29.34 -41.39 -16.47
C GLU A 87 27.95 -41.14 -15.84
N LYS A 88 27.49 -39.90 -15.89
CA LYS A 88 26.18 -39.53 -15.36
C LYS A 88 25.14 -39.73 -16.43
N ASN A 89 24.21 -40.64 -16.21
CA ASN A 89 23.08 -40.90 -17.13
C ASN A 89 22.08 -39.72 -17.02
N ILE A 90 22.27 -38.71 -17.85
CA ILE A 90 21.36 -37.54 -17.94
C ILE A 90 20.30 -37.88 -18.98
N ILE A 91 19.05 -37.99 -18.55
CA ILE A 91 17.89 -38.29 -19.40
C ILE A 91 17.33 -36.97 -19.92
N TYR A 92 17.09 -36.89 -21.23
CA TYR A 92 16.67 -35.65 -21.90
C TYR A 92 17.63 -34.48 -21.59
N PRO A 93 18.89 -34.55 -22.02
CA PRO A 93 19.89 -33.57 -21.70
C PRO A 93 19.61 -32.27 -22.41
N ILE A 94 19.70 -31.19 -21.68
CA ILE A 94 19.71 -29.81 -22.20
C ILE A 94 21.05 -29.16 -21.93
N LEU A 95 21.53 -28.41 -22.90
CA LEU A 95 22.67 -27.52 -22.79
C LEU A 95 22.20 -26.17 -22.26
N VAL A 96 22.70 -25.78 -21.12
CA VAL A 96 22.39 -24.48 -20.47
C VAL A 96 23.59 -23.57 -20.65
N ILE A 97 23.39 -22.43 -21.30
CA ILE A 97 24.42 -21.42 -21.53
C ILE A 97 23.95 -20.08 -20.99
N LYS A 98 24.71 -19.52 -20.07
CA LYS A 98 24.44 -18.17 -19.55
C LYS A 98 25.27 -17.15 -20.32
N THR A 99 24.59 -16.23 -21.00
CA THR A 99 25.24 -15.21 -21.82
C THR A 99 24.76 -13.81 -21.48
N GLU A 100 25.62 -12.83 -21.74
CA GLU A 100 25.28 -11.41 -21.67
C GLU A 100 25.75 -10.71 -22.95
N ASN A 101 24.88 -9.91 -23.56
CA ASN A 101 25.19 -9.02 -24.68
C ASN A 101 25.89 -9.68 -25.90
N CYS A 102 25.53 -10.90 -26.26
CA CYS A 102 26.09 -11.55 -27.43
C CYS A 102 25.03 -12.31 -28.24
N LEU A 103 25.23 -12.39 -29.53
CA LEU A 103 24.55 -13.32 -30.41
C LEU A 103 25.35 -14.60 -30.52
N MET A 104 24.73 -15.77 -30.56
CA MET A 104 25.45 -17.03 -30.66
C MET A 104 24.77 -18.00 -31.61
N ASP A 105 25.60 -18.88 -32.20
CA ASP A 105 25.18 -20.11 -32.86
C ASP A 105 25.91 -21.29 -32.24
N ILE A 106 25.20 -22.38 -32.03
CA ILE A 106 25.67 -23.58 -31.35
C ILE A 106 25.65 -24.76 -32.30
N TYR A 107 26.76 -25.48 -32.34
CA TYR A 107 26.96 -26.62 -33.24
C TYR A 107 27.43 -27.83 -32.43
N LEU A 108 26.95 -29.01 -32.79
CA LEU A 108 27.41 -30.28 -32.27
C LEU A 108 27.85 -31.16 -33.46
N ASP A 109 29.11 -31.56 -33.47
CA ASP A 109 29.75 -32.27 -34.60
C ASP A 109 29.49 -31.57 -35.97
N GLY A 110 29.62 -30.25 -36.01
CA GLY A 110 29.42 -29.46 -37.19
C GLY A 110 27.95 -29.21 -37.57
N LYS A 111 26.99 -29.93 -36.96
CA LYS A 111 25.56 -29.70 -37.19
C LYS A 111 25.08 -28.58 -36.28
N ARG A 112 24.43 -27.56 -36.85
CA ARG A 112 23.83 -26.48 -36.10
C ARG A 112 22.64 -27.02 -35.28
N LEU A 113 22.69 -26.78 -33.97
CA LEU A 113 21.59 -27.10 -33.06
C LEU A 113 20.61 -25.92 -32.97
N ASP A 114 21.09 -24.75 -32.60
CA ASP A 114 20.30 -23.53 -32.46
C ASP A 114 21.19 -22.29 -32.55
N GLY A 115 20.59 -21.11 -32.51
CA GLY A 115 21.28 -19.84 -32.42
C GLY A 115 20.56 -18.71 -33.13
N ASN A 116 21.01 -17.50 -32.84
CA ASN A 116 20.47 -16.24 -33.38
C ASN A 116 21.51 -15.40 -34.16
N TYR A 117 22.77 -15.84 -34.20
CA TYR A 117 23.85 -15.12 -34.87
C TYR A 117 23.67 -15.05 -36.39
N SER A 118 23.26 -16.16 -36.99
CA SER A 118 23.05 -16.24 -38.45
C SER A 118 21.69 -15.77 -38.93
N LYS A 119 20.73 -15.48 -38.03
CA LYS A 119 19.45 -14.86 -38.40
C LYS A 119 19.63 -13.35 -38.52
N LYS A 120 19.91 -12.87 -39.72
CA LYS A 120 20.15 -11.44 -40.02
C LYS A 120 19.04 -10.47 -39.62
N ASP A 121 17.84 -10.97 -39.37
CA ASP A 121 16.65 -10.15 -39.07
C ASP A 121 16.42 -9.90 -37.58
N ASP A 122 17.09 -10.62 -36.68
CA ASP A 122 16.95 -10.39 -35.23
C ASP A 122 17.97 -9.33 -34.78
N LYS A 123 17.59 -8.07 -34.96
CA LYS A 123 18.35 -6.91 -34.42
C LYS A 123 18.28 -6.79 -32.90
N TYR A 124 17.50 -7.66 -32.26
CA TYR A 124 17.23 -7.60 -30.83
C TYR A 124 18.23 -8.46 -30.08
N ILE A 125 18.92 -7.85 -29.11
CA ILE A 125 19.91 -8.48 -28.26
C ILE A 125 19.41 -8.41 -26.85
N SER A 126 19.14 -9.56 -26.23
CA SER A 126 18.84 -9.63 -24.81
C SER A 126 20.10 -9.36 -23.98
N ILE A 127 19.99 -8.50 -22.98
CA ILE A 127 21.10 -8.15 -22.08
C ILE A 127 21.56 -9.37 -21.27
N ARG A 128 20.63 -10.21 -20.88
CA ARG A 128 20.86 -11.45 -20.12
C ARG A 128 19.97 -12.55 -20.65
N ARG A 129 20.54 -13.71 -20.95
CA ARG A 129 19.74 -14.87 -21.36
C ARG A 129 20.36 -16.17 -20.84
N ASN A 130 19.52 -17.01 -20.28
CA ASN A 130 19.82 -18.43 -20.14
C ASN A 130 19.32 -19.12 -21.41
N PHE A 131 20.25 -19.56 -22.26
CA PHE A 131 19.90 -20.41 -23.40
C PHE A 131 19.77 -21.83 -22.91
N THR A 132 18.64 -22.45 -23.15
CA THR A 132 18.40 -23.88 -22.93
C THR A 132 18.15 -24.52 -24.27
N ILE A 133 18.96 -25.51 -24.63
CA ILE A 133 18.92 -26.16 -25.94
C ILE A 133 18.90 -27.66 -25.70
N GLU A 134 17.94 -28.34 -26.28
CA GLU A 134 17.93 -29.79 -26.29
C GLU A 134 19.12 -30.32 -27.08
N ILE A 135 19.87 -31.23 -26.50
CA ILE A 135 20.95 -31.90 -27.16
C ILE A 135 20.59 -33.39 -27.23
N PRO A 136 21.04 -34.11 -28.31
CA PRO A 136 20.71 -35.50 -28.44
C PRO A 136 21.38 -36.33 -27.32
N ASP A 137 20.75 -37.40 -26.86
CA ASP A 137 21.31 -38.30 -25.83
C ASP A 137 22.71 -38.84 -26.18
N SER A 138 23.00 -38.89 -27.49
CA SER A 138 24.31 -39.31 -28.03
C SER A 138 25.33 -38.15 -28.11
N TYR A 139 25.26 -37.15 -27.22
CA TYR A 139 26.20 -36.00 -27.21
C TYR A 139 27.61 -36.37 -26.76
N ASN A 140 27.80 -37.48 -26.11
CA ASN A 140 29.10 -37.93 -25.61
C ASN A 140 30.13 -38.12 -26.75
N ASN A 141 31.37 -37.73 -26.48
CA ASN A 141 32.49 -37.79 -27.44
C ASN A 141 32.31 -36.93 -28.68
N LYS A 142 31.37 -36.00 -28.69
CA LYS A 142 31.15 -35.06 -29.80
C LYS A 142 31.83 -33.69 -29.57
N GLU A 143 32.11 -33.01 -30.66
CA GLU A 143 32.63 -31.65 -30.63
C GLU A 143 31.50 -30.65 -30.43
N LEU A 144 31.51 -29.92 -29.31
CA LEU A 144 30.63 -28.78 -29.08
C LEU A 144 31.34 -27.50 -29.47
N LYS A 145 30.80 -26.77 -30.44
CA LYS A 145 31.30 -25.50 -30.92
C LYS A 145 30.27 -24.41 -30.71
N ILE A 146 30.66 -23.34 -30.06
CA ILE A 146 29.84 -22.15 -29.87
C ILE A 146 30.54 -20.97 -30.56
N LYS A 147 29.82 -20.38 -31.51
CA LYS A 147 30.26 -19.15 -32.21
C LYS A 147 29.44 -18.01 -31.69
N PHE A 148 30.07 -16.97 -31.11
CA PHE A 148 29.33 -15.80 -30.64
C PHE A 148 29.96 -14.50 -31.11
N SER A 149 29.08 -13.48 -31.30
CA SER A 149 29.48 -12.14 -31.69
C SER A 149 29.18 -11.17 -30.58
N VAL A 150 30.15 -10.37 -30.24
CA VAL A 150 30.09 -9.31 -29.23
C VAL A 150 29.23 -8.18 -29.77
N GLN A 151 28.23 -7.80 -29.03
CA GLN A 151 27.36 -6.71 -29.45
C GLN A 151 27.63 -5.39 -28.73
N GLN A 152 28.50 -5.40 -27.73
CA GLN A 152 28.85 -4.23 -26.95
C GLN A 152 30.31 -4.26 -26.49
N SER A 153 31.01 -3.13 -26.58
CA SER A 153 32.45 -3.00 -26.36
C SER A 153 32.92 -3.21 -24.92
N ASP A 154 32.09 -3.33 -23.94
CA ASP A 154 32.46 -3.58 -22.53
C ASP A 154 31.89 -4.88 -21.99
N ALA A 155 31.64 -5.83 -22.84
CA ALA A 155 31.09 -7.13 -22.44
C ALA A 155 32.12 -7.92 -21.63
N SER A 156 32.22 -7.64 -20.35
CA SER A 156 33.17 -8.26 -19.42
C SER A 156 32.92 -9.74 -19.13
N SER A 157 31.78 -10.30 -19.58
CA SER A 157 31.45 -11.70 -19.34
C SER A 157 30.50 -12.24 -20.40
N ILE A 158 31.04 -12.75 -21.45
CA ILE A 158 30.29 -13.23 -22.61
C ILE A 158 29.69 -14.60 -22.35
N LEU A 159 30.42 -15.49 -21.69
CA LEU A 159 29.96 -16.83 -21.27
C LEU A 159 30.30 -17.00 -19.80
N LYS A 160 29.30 -17.24 -18.95
CA LYS A 160 29.54 -17.41 -17.51
C LYS A 160 29.59 -18.87 -17.10
N ASN A 161 28.67 -19.67 -17.54
CA ASN A 161 28.61 -21.10 -17.22
C ASN A 161 28.05 -21.84 -18.41
N VAL A 162 28.62 -22.98 -18.72
CA VAL A 162 28.11 -23.94 -19.70
C VAL A 162 27.92 -25.27 -18.97
N GLU A 163 26.67 -25.70 -18.89
CA GLU A 163 26.27 -26.86 -18.10
C GLU A 163 25.38 -27.78 -18.93
N ILE A 164 25.47 -29.07 -18.68
CA ILE A 164 24.54 -30.07 -19.24
C ILE A 164 23.78 -30.71 -18.07
N MET A 165 22.47 -30.70 -18.15
CA MET A 165 21.61 -31.29 -17.11
C MET A 165 20.28 -31.73 -17.73
N SER A 166 19.46 -32.45 -16.97
CA SER A 166 18.08 -32.72 -17.39
C SER A 166 17.20 -31.47 -17.29
N GLU A 167 16.15 -31.38 -18.10
CA GLU A 167 15.20 -30.27 -18.04
C GLU A 167 14.59 -30.11 -16.64
N ASN A 168 14.22 -31.22 -16.01
CA ASN A 168 13.69 -31.23 -14.64
C ASN A 168 14.69 -30.71 -13.61
N ASP A 169 15.96 -31.09 -13.73
CA ASP A 169 17.00 -30.60 -12.82
C ASP A 169 17.27 -29.11 -13.04
N TYR A 170 17.19 -28.62 -14.28
CA TYR A 170 17.32 -27.19 -14.59
C TYR A 170 16.20 -26.38 -13.94
N ILE A 171 14.93 -26.76 -14.14
CA ILE A 171 13.79 -26.06 -13.55
C ILE A 171 13.90 -26.06 -12.01
N ASN A 172 14.17 -27.21 -11.42
CA ASN A 172 14.32 -27.34 -9.97
C ASN A 172 15.52 -26.52 -9.44
N HIS A 173 16.65 -26.52 -10.14
CA HIS A 173 17.83 -25.74 -9.77
C HIS A 173 17.54 -24.23 -9.87
N GLN A 174 16.86 -23.77 -10.94
CA GLN A 174 16.47 -22.38 -11.11
C GLN A 174 15.49 -21.92 -10.02
N ILE A 175 14.46 -22.71 -9.73
CA ILE A 175 13.48 -22.39 -8.69
C ILE A 175 14.17 -22.30 -7.33
N ARG A 176 15.04 -23.22 -6.99
CA ARG A 176 15.69 -23.28 -5.67
C ARG A 176 16.75 -22.21 -5.49
N SER A 177 17.60 -22.00 -6.47
CA SER A 177 18.63 -20.96 -6.41
C SER A 177 18.04 -19.55 -6.29
N ASN A 178 16.83 -19.34 -6.81
CA ASN A 178 16.14 -18.06 -6.79
C ASN A 178 14.91 -18.02 -5.86
N LEU A 179 14.66 -19.03 -5.05
CA LEU A 179 13.43 -19.16 -4.27
C LEU A 179 13.11 -17.94 -3.41
N VAL A 180 14.11 -17.39 -2.73
CA VAL A 180 13.94 -16.18 -1.91
C VAL A 180 13.54 -15.00 -2.78
N ASN A 181 14.21 -14.81 -3.92
CA ASN A 181 13.92 -13.74 -4.86
C ASN A 181 12.50 -13.87 -5.42
N TYR A 182 12.07 -15.09 -5.72
CA TYR A 182 10.74 -15.40 -6.23
C TYR A 182 9.66 -15.02 -5.21
N ILE A 183 9.82 -15.44 -3.96
CA ILE A 183 8.86 -15.13 -2.90
C ILE A 183 8.79 -13.63 -2.66
N VAL A 184 9.93 -12.97 -2.49
CA VAL A 184 9.97 -11.52 -2.23
C VAL A 184 9.33 -10.73 -3.37
N SER A 185 9.68 -11.03 -4.63
CA SER A 185 9.13 -10.35 -5.80
C SER A 185 7.61 -10.52 -5.90
N SER A 186 7.14 -11.76 -5.71
CA SER A 186 5.71 -12.07 -5.77
C SER A 186 4.92 -11.38 -4.64
N VAL A 187 5.46 -11.38 -3.42
CA VAL A 187 4.82 -10.71 -2.27
C VAL A 187 4.72 -9.21 -2.51
N ILE A 188 5.80 -8.58 -3.00
CA ILE A 188 5.80 -7.14 -3.31
C ILE A 188 4.75 -6.83 -4.39
N MET A 189 4.70 -7.62 -5.46
CA MET A 189 3.73 -7.44 -6.54
C MET A 189 2.27 -7.59 -6.05
N ILE A 190 1.97 -8.65 -5.29
CA ILE A 190 0.64 -8.91 -4.74
C ILE A 190 0.23 -7.78 -3.77
N LEU A 191 1.14 -7.35 -2.90
CA LEU A 191 0.89 -6.23 -2.00
C LEU A 191 0.56 -4.94 -2.78
N GLY A 192 1.29 -4.68 -3.85
CA GLY A 192 1.02 -3.55 -4.76
C GLY A 192 -0.39 -3.61 -5.36
N ILE A 193 -0.80 -4.78 -5.85
CA ILE A 193 -2.15 -5.00 -6.40
C ILE A 193 -3.22 -4.75 -5.34
N ILE A 194 -3.07 -5.31 -4.14
CA ILE A 194 -4.03 -5.17 -3.03
C ILE A 194 -4.19 -3.69 -2.64
N LEU A 195 -3.07 -2.96 -2.51
CA LEU A 195 -3.09 -1.54 -2.16
C LEU A 195 -3.74 -0.68 -3.25
N ALA A 196 -3.42 -0.93 -4.53
CA ALA A 196 -4.01 -0.20 -5.65
C ALA A 196 -5.51 -0.46 -5.77
N ILE A 197 -5.96 -1.72 -5.70
CA ILE A 197 -7.38 -2.09 -5.75
C ILE A 197 -8.13 -1.50 -4.55
N SER A 198 -7.58 -1.61 -3.33
CA SER A 198 -8.22 -1.05 -2.13
C SER A 198 -8.43 0.46 -2.24
N ALA A 199 -7.47 1.18 -2.86
CA ALA A 199 -7.60 2.60 -3.11
C ALA A 199 -8.68 2.96 -4.16
N VAL A 200 -8.89 2.09 -5.15
CA VAL A 200 -9.92 2.30 -6.18
C VAL A 200 -11.33 2.01 -5.63
N CYS A 201 -11.46 0.99 -4.77
CA CYS A 201 -12.76 0.55 -4.22
C CYS A 201 -13.35 1.53 -3.18
N VAL A 202 -12.58 2.47 -2.64
CA VAL A 202 -13.09 3.44 -1.68
C VAL A 202 -13.75 4.62 -2.40
N GLN A 203 -15.05 4.82 -2.17
CA GLN A 203 -15.87 5.83 -2.87
C GLN A 203 -15.43 7.28 -2.61
N ASN A 204 -14.94 7.60 -1.43
CA ASN A 204 -14.46 8.94 -1.08
C ASN A 204 -13.01 9.17 -1.53
N ARG A 205 -12.82 9.76 -2.71
CA ARG A 205 -11.50 10.07 -3.31
C ARG A 205 -10.78 11.24 -2.62
N THR A 206 -10.48 11.11 -1.35
CA THR A 206 -9.61 12.06 -0.67
C THR A 206 -8.16 11.94 -1.19
N ASN A 207 -7.35 12.99 -1.03
CA ASN A 207 -5.92 12.95 -1.42
C ASN A 207 -5.14 11.82 -0.74
N ARG A 208 -5.64 11.29 0.38
CA ARG A 208 -5.07 10.16 1.12
C ARG A 208 -5.23 8.84 0.37
N ILE A 209 -6.39 8.62 -0.23
CA ILE A 209 -6.68 7.43 -1.05
C ILE A 209 -5.85 7.45 -2.32
N LYS A 210 -5.69 8.62 -2.94
CA LYS A 210 -4.81 8.79 -4.10
C LYS A 210 -3.35 8.48 -3.78
N ARG A 211 -2.87 8.86 -2.58
CA ARG A 211 -1.53 8.48 -2.11
C ARG A 211 -1.37 6.96 -1.98
N LEU A 212 -2.35 6.28 -1.40
CA LEU A 212 -2.36 4.81 -1.29
C LEU A 212 -2.30 4.14 -2.66
N PHE A 213 -3.03 4.68 -3.64
CA PHE A 213 -2.99 4.21 -5.02
C PHE A 213 -1.57 4.28 -5.62
N TRP A 214 -0.90 5.42 -5.49
CA TRP A 214 0.44 5.59 -6.04
C TRP A 214 1.50 4.74 -5.34
N ILE A 215 1.37 4.51 -4.02
CA ILE A 215 2.19 3.53 -3.29
C ILE A 215 1.95 2.14 -3.86
N GLY A 216 0.70 1.72 -4.02
CA GLY A 216 0.35 0.42 -4.61
C GLY A 216 0.91 0.23 -6.01
N MET A 217 0.80 1.25 -6.87
CA MET A 217 1.35 1.22 -8.23
C MET A 217 2.89 1.13 -8.24
N SER A 218 3.58 1.83 -7.35
CA SER A 218 5.04 1.71 -7.25
C SER A 218 5.48 0.30 -6.84
N PHE A 219 4.76 -0.34 -5.90
CA PHE A 219 5.01 -1.72 -5.49
C PHE A 219 4.72 -2.72 -6.61
N LEU A 220 3.62 -2.52 -7.34
CA LEU A 220 3.27 -3.36 -8.48
C LEU A 220 4.38 -3.35 -9.55
N PHE A 221 4.81 -2.16 -9.96
CA PHE A 221 5.84 -2.01 -10.98
C PHE A 221 7.20 -2.53 -10.51
N ALA A 222 7.58 -2.27 -9.26
CA ALA A 222 8.81 -2.83 -8.68
C ALA A 222 8.77 -4.36 -8.61
N GLY A 223 7.65 -4.94 -8.17
CA GLY A 223 7.45 -6.38 -8.14
C GLY A 223 7.53 -7.02 -9.52
N LEU A 224 6.91 -6.41 -10.55
CA LEU A 224 6.99 -6.85 -11.95
C LEU A 224 8.43 -6.80 -12.47
N ALA A 225 9.15 -5.70 -12.22
CA ALA A 225 10.55 -5.57 -12.62
C ALA A 225 11.43 -6.65 -11.97
N MET A 226 11.21 -6.93 -10.67
CA MET A 226 11.93 -8.01 -9.97
C MET A 226 11.56 -9.39 -10.50
N CYS A 227 10.30 -9.68 -10.78
CA CYS A 227 9.88 -10.94 -11.37
C CYS A 227 10.54 -11.18 -12.74
N ALA A 228 10.66 -10.14 -13.56
CA ALA A 228 11.37 -10.22 -14.84
C ALA A 228 12.87 -10.43 -14.63
N LYS A 229 13.50 -9.64 -13.76
CA LYS A 229 14.93 -9.70 -13.48
C LYS A 229 15.41 -11.06 -12.97
N TYR A 230 14.61 -11.72 -12.14
CA TYR A 230 14.95 -13.05 -11.58
C TYR A 230 14.41 -14.20 -12.42
N ASN A 231 14.02 -13.95 -13.67
CA ASN A 231 13.56 -14.94 -14.64
C ASN A 231 12.29 -15.70 -14.22
N ILE A 232 11.48 -15.16 -13.28
CA ILE A 232 10.19 -15.76 -12.90
C ILE A 232 9.24 -15.73 -14.10
N LEU A 233 9.24 -14.61 -14.84
CA LEU A 233 8.37 -14.45 -16.00
C LEU A 233 8.77 -15.36 -17.15
N GLU A 234 10.03 -15.77 -17.26
CA GLU A 234 10.49 -16.73 -18.28
C GLU A 234 9.85 -18.11 -18.09
N LEU A 235 9.40 -18.47 -16.89
CA LEU A 235 8.65 -19.71 -16.64
C LEU A 235 7.28 -19.71 -17.33
N PHE A 236 6.74 -18.53 -17.65
CA PHE A 236 5.39 -18.36 -18.23
C PHE A 236 5.41 -17.74 -19.62
N ILE A 237 6.44 -16.95 -19.94
CA ILE A 237 6.54 -16.17 -21.19
C ILE A 237 7.80 -16.60 -21.93
N ASN A 238 7.62 -17.35 -23.00
CA ASN A 238 8.74 -17.82 -23.82
C ASN A 238 9.24 -16.75 -24.84
N ASN A 239 9.20 -15.48 -24.45
CA ASN A 239 9.68 -14.37 -25.26
C ASN A 239 10.56 -13.42 -24.43
N SER A 240 11.86 -13.55 -24.57
CA SER A 240 12.85 -12.78 -23.81
C SER A 240 12.72 -11.25 -24.01
N LYS A 241 12.31 -10.81 -25.21
CA LYS A 241 12.06 -9.38 -25.49
C LYS A 241 10.92 -8.81 -24.65
N VAL A 242 9.85 -9.59 -24.50
CA VAL A 242 8.70 -9.20 -23.65
C VAL A 242 9.12 -9.14 -22.20
N VAL A 243 9.87 -10.13 -21.70
CA VAL A 243 10.35 -10.17 -20.31
C VAL A 243 11.26 -8.99 -20.04
N GLU A 244 12.18 -8.68 -20.94
CA GLU A 244 13.08 -7.53 -20.80
C GLU A 244 12.31 -6.19 -20.83
N ASN A 245 11.35 -6.03 -21.73
CA ASN A 245 10.47 -4.84 -21.73
C ASN A 245 9.72 -4.70 -20.39
N VAL A 246 9.23 -5.80 -19.81
CA VAL A 246 8.54 -5.78 -18.50
C VAL A 246 9.51 -5.36 -17.39
N GLU A 247 10.76 -5.84 -17.40
CA GLU A 247 11.79 -5.45 -16.43
C GLU A 247 12.02 -3.93 -16.45
N PHE A 248 12.33 -3.38 -17.64
CA PHE A 248 12.69 -1.96 -17.75
C PHE A 248 11.48 -1.03 -17.62
N VAL A 249 10.32 -1.38 -18.19
CA VAL A 249 9.09 -0.62 -18.00
C VAL A 249 8.69 -0.61 -16.52
N GLY A 250 8.79 -1.76 -15.84
CA GLY A 250 8.53 -1.83 -14.41
C GLY A 250 9.47 -0.93 -13.61
N LEU A 251 10.77 -0.99 -13.88
CA LEU A 251 11.77 -0.16 -13.22
C LEU A 251 11.51 1.34 -13.47
N TYR A 252 11.23 1.72 -14.72
CA TYR A 252 11.02 3.12 -15.10
C TYR A 252 9.71 3.67 -14.52
N MET A 253 8.64 2.89 -14.47
CA MET A 253 7.34 3.33 -13.94
C MET A 253 7.34 3.55 -12.42
N CYS A 254 8.28 2.98 -11.67
CA CYS A 254 8.40 3.26 -10.25
C CYS A 254 8.59 4.76 -9.97
N MET A 255 9.43 5.45 -10.76
CA MET A 255 9.72 6.87 -10.54
C MET A 255 8.53 7.81 -10.76
N PRO A 256 7.79 7.73 -11.88
CA PRO A 256 6.54 8.47 -12.04
C PRO A 256 5.55 8.26 -10.89
N CYS A 257 5.42 7.03 -10.39
CA CYS A 257 4.53 6.75 -9.25
C CYS A 257 4.98 7.48 -7.98
N ILE A 258 6.29 7.53 -7.71
CA ILE A 258 6.86 8.25 -6.56
C ILE A 258 6.65 9.77 -6.72
N VAL A 259 6.85 10.32 -7.92
CA VAL A 259 6.61 11.74 -8.21
C VAL A 259 5.13 12.08 -7.99
N MET A 260 4.22 11.22 -8.45
CA MET A 260 2.78 11.41 -8.22
C MET A 260 2.38 11.25 -6.76
N LEU A 261 3.05 10.39 -5.99
CA LEU A 261 2.91 10.34 -4.54
C LEU A 261 3.30 11.67 -3.89
N GLY A 262 4.40 12.28 -4.33
CA GLY A 262 4.80 13.63 -3.93
C GLY A 262 3.73 14.67 -4.30
N PHE A 263 3.20 14.64 -5.52
CA PHE A 263 2.12 15.53 -5.98
C PHE A 263 0.88 15.47 -5.08
N GLU A 264 0.48 14.29 -4.64
CA GLU A 264 -0.66 14.12 -3.71
C GLU A 264 -0.30 14.46 -2.25
N THR A 265 0.99 14.56 -1.92
CA THR A 265 1.46 14.86 -0.56
C THR A 265 1.59 16.36 -0.35
N PHE A 266 2.22 17.07 -1.28
CA PHE A 266 2.43 18.52 -1.15
C PHE A 266 1.12 19.30 -1.33
N LYS A 267 0.93 20.34 -0.51
CA LYS A 267 -0.24 21.23 -0.56
C LYS A 267 -0.01 22.45 -1.45
N GLN A 268 1.22 22.85 -1.64
CA GLN A 268 1.60 24.08 -2.33
C GLN A 268 1.38 23.97 -3.84
N LYS A 269 0.68 24.94 -4.43
CA LYS A 269 0.30 24.93 -5.85
C LYS A 269 1.50 24.93 -6.79
N GLU A 270 2.53 25.69 -6.48
CA GLU A 270 3.75 25.78 -7.31
C GLU A 270 4.52 24.45 -7.31
N THR A 271 4.66 23.82 -6.14
CA THR A 271 5.28 22.50 -6.01
C THR A 271 4.53 21.46 -6.83
N LYS A 272 3.20 21.44 -6.77
CA LYS A 272 2.37 20.53 -7.55
C LYS A 272 2.53 20.74 -9.04
N LYS A 273 2.55 22.00 -9.50
CA LYS A 273 2.77 22.31 -10.91
C LYS A 273 4.13 21.83 -11.39
N PHE A 274 5.19 22.06 -10.60
CA PHE A 274 6.54 21.58 -10.89
C PHE A 274 6.57 20.05 -11.01
N LEU A 275 6.03 19.33 -10.01
CA LEU A 275 6.01 17.85 -10.00
C LEU A 275 5.23 17.27 -11.19
N LEU A 276 4.13 17.92 -11.59
CA LEU A 276 3.34 17.46 -12.73
C LEU A 276 4.10 17.61 -14.06
N ILE A 277 4.76 18.76 -14.28
CA ILE A 277 5.59 18.99 -15.48
C ILE A 277 6.76 18.01 -15.47
N TYR A 278 7.43 17.86 -14.35
CA TYR A 278 8.55 16.94 -14.18
C TYR A 278 8.14 15.48 -14.48
N ASN A 279 6.98 15.04 -13.95
CA ASN A 279 6.44 13.70 -14.26
C ASN A 279 6.15 13.51 -15.75
N GLY A 280 5.63 14.54 -16.42
CA GLY A 280 5.41 14.53 -17.86
C GLY A 280 6.70 14.33 -18.66
N ILE A 281 7.78 15.01 -18.26
CA ILE A 281 9.10 14.87 -18.88
C ILE A 281 9.64 13.44 -18.67
N LEU A 282 9.55 12.90 -17.46
CA LEU A 282 9.98 11.52 -17.16
C LEU A 282 9.22 10.51 -18.02
N MET A 283 7.89 10.62 -18.09
CA MET A 283 7.05 9.71 -18.87
C MET A 283 7.40 9.77 -20.35
N LEU A 284 7.61 10.96 -20.90
CA LEU A 284 8.02 11.13 -22.30
C LEU A 284 9.39 10.47 -22.55
N MET A 285 10.36 10.69 -21.67
CA MET A 285 11.70 10.12 -21.77
C MET A 285 11.64 8.58 -21.72
N PHE A 286 10.87 7.99 -20.80
CA PHE A 286 10.71 6.55 -20.69
C PHE A 286 10.00 5.96 -21.90
N LEU A 287 8.95 6.61 -22.41
CA LEU A 287 8.26 6.19 -23.62
C LEU A 287 9.20 6.17 -24.83
N LEU A 288 9.97 7.23 -25.00
CA LEU A 288 10.97 7.31 -26.08
C LEU A 288 12.01 6.19 -25.96
N THR A 289 12.49 5.91 -24.76
CA THR A 289 13.46 4.82 -24.49
C THR A 289 12.88 3.47 -24.91
N VAL A 290 11.62 3.17 -24.52
CA VAL A 290 10.94 1.92 -24.90
C VAL A 290 10.74 1.82 -26.41
N ILE A 291 10.33 2.89 -27.07
CA ILE A 291 10.15 2.92 -28.54
C ILE A 291 11.50 2.70 -29.24
N LEU A 292 12.54 3.43 -28.87
CA LEU A 292 13.86 3.33 -29.49
C LEU A 292 14.49 1.95 -29.30
N ASN A 293 14.27 1.31 -28.14
CA ASN A 293 14.71 -0.06 -27.91
C ASN A 293 13.95 -1.04 -28.81
N ASN A 294 12.63 -0.92 -28.90
CA ASN A 294 11.81 -1.85 -29.69
C ASN A 294 12.10 -1.78 -31.20
N ILE A 295 12.51 -0.63 -31.73
CA ILE A 295 12.97 -0.49 -33.11
C ILE A 295 14.43 -0.85 -33.31
N GLY A 296 15.15 -1.22 -32.21
CA GLY A 296 16.56 -1.62 -32.26
C GLY A 296 17.55 -0.47 -32.46
N ALA A 297 17.11 0.79 -32.23
CA ALA A 297 17.99 1.97 -32.39
C ALA A 297 18.95 2.15 -31.21
N ILE A 298 18.47 1.90 -29.98
CA ILE A 298 19.26 2.07 -28.74
C ILE A 298 18.89 0.92 -27.79
N SER A 299 19.87 0.35 -27.08
CA SER A 299 19.58 -0.66 -26.06
C SER A 299 19.15 -0.02 -24.72
N TYR A 300 18.39 -0.74 -23.91
CA TYR A 300 18.07 -0.29 -22.56
C TYR A 300 19.32 -0.02 -21.72
N ARG A 301 20.38 -0.79 -21.93
CA ARG A 301 21.64 -0.63 -21.22
C ARG A 301 22.30 0.71 -21.51
N ASP A 302 22.29 1.14 -22.78
CA ASP A 302 22.88 2.43 -23.17
C ASP A 302 22.12 3.62 -22.52
N THR A 303 20.82 3.46 -22.33
CA THR A 303 19.98 4.47 -21.68
C THR A 303 20.04 4.44 -20.16
N MET A 304 20.44 3.32 -19.55
CA MET A 304 20.50 3.15 -18.08
C MET A 304 21.39 4.20 -17.42
N ALA A 305 22.55 4.50 -18.00
CA ALA A 305 23.48 5.52 -17.48
C ALA A 305 22.84 6.91 -17.51
N ALA A 306 22.22 7.29 -18.63
CA ALA A 306 21.53 8.56 -18.78
C ALA A 306 20.33 8.69 -17.83
N ILE A 307 19.52 7.64 -17.72
CA ILE A 307 18.39 7.60 -16.79
C ILE A 307 18.86 7.72 -15.35
N THR A 308 19.93 7.03 -14.98
CA THR A 308 20.52 7.11 -13.64
C THR A 308 20.99 8.54 -13.33
N ILE A 309 21.63 9.22 -14.28
CA ILE A 309 22.02 10.64 -14.12
C ILE A 309 20.78 11.52 -13.93
N VAL A 310 19.74 11.33 -14.73
CA VAL A 310 18.48 12.07 -14.58
C VAL A 310 17.84 11.82 -13.20
N MET A 311 17.86 10.59 -12.72
CA MET A 311 17.40 10.26 -11.37
C MET A 311 18.18 10.99 -10.29
N TYR A 312 19.51 11.09 -10.41
CA TYR A 312 20.34 11.82 -9.45
C TYR A 312 20.12 13.33 -9.49
N VAL A 313 20.08 13.92 -10.69
CA VAL A 313 19.76 15.34 -10.86
C VAL A 313 18.39 15.65 -10.25
N SER A 314 17.44 14.76 -10.44
CA SER A 314 16.11 14.87 -9.87
C SER A 314 16.11 14.83 -8.35
N ALA A 315 16.87 13.90 -7.76
CA ALA A 315 17.00 13.77 -6.31
C ALA A 315 17.63 15.02 -5.71
N ILE A 316 18.71 15.52 -6.29
CA ILE A 316 19.37 16.75 -5.85
C ILE A 316 18.43 17.94 -5.97
N THR A 317 17.71 18.06 -7.09
CA THR A 317 16.75 19.15 -7.32
C THR A 317 15.61 19.12 -6.29
N LEU A 318 15.04 17.94 -6.03
CA LEU A 318 14.01 17.77 -4.99
C LEU A 318 14.57 18.09 -3.59
N LEU A 319 15.81 17.72 -3.30
CA LEU A 319 16.44 17.99 -2.02
C LEU A 319 16.69 19.49 -1.83
N VAL A 320 17.24 20.18 -2.81
CA VAL A 320 17.45 21.65 -2.78
C VAL A 320 16.11 22.39 -2.65
N PHE A 321 15.12 21.97 -3.45
CA PHE A 321 13.78 22.55 -3.38
C PHE A 321 13.13 22.31 -2.01
N SER A 322 13.34 21.13 -1.42
CA SER A 322 12.81 20.78 -0.10
C SER A 322 13.45 21.58 1.03
N ILE A 323 14.75 21.87 0.97
CA ILE A 323 15.44 22.71 1.97
C ILE A 323 14.84 24.12 2.01
N ASN A 324 14.58 24.70 0.85
CA ASN A 324 13.98 26.04 0.74
C ASN A 324 12.53 26.09 1.26
N LEU A 325 11.81 24.98 1.16
CA LEU A 325 10.43 24.85 1.60
C LEU A 325 10.27 24.34 3.03
N PHE A 326 11.33 23.79 3.64
CA PHE A 326 11.28 23.04 4.89
C PHE A 326 10.59 23.78 6.05
N LYS A 327 10.66 25.11 6.08
CA LYS A 327 9.99 25.95 7.07
C LYS A 327 8.48 26.09 6.81
N LYS A 328 8.02 25.89 5.57
CA LYS A 328 6.64 26.14 5.11
C LYS A 328 5.80 24.87 4.90
N ILE A 329 6.39 23.69 5.10
CA ILE A 329 5.76 22.39 4.82
C ILE A 329 5.31 21.68 6.09
N ASP A 330 4.28 20.85 5.98
CA ASP A 330 3.71 20.06 7.07
C ASP A 330 4.64 18.90 7.51
N ARG A 331 4.35 18.31 8.67
CA ARG A 331 5.10 17.17 9.22
C ARG A 331 5.15 15.98 8.25
N ILE A 332 4.05 15.69 7.54
CA ILE A 332 3.97 14.57 6.57
C ILE A 332 4.86 14.85 5.36
N GLU A 333 4.82 16.09 4.85
CA GLU A 333 5.65 16.53 3.74
C GLU A 333 7.13 16.43 4.11
N LYS A 334 7.49 16.85 5.34
CA LYS A 334 8.88 16.72 5.87
C LYS A 334 9.32 15.27 5.95
N LEU A 335 8.47 14.37 6.46
CA LEU A 335 8.80 12.95 6.58
C LEU A 335 9.00 12.31 5.21
N PHE A 336 8.16 12.66 4.23
CA PHE A 336 8.30 12.19 2.85
C PHE A 336 9.64 12.62 2.24
N ILE A 337 10.01 13.89 2.39
CA ILE A 337 11.27 14.44 1.89
C ILE A 337 12.47 13.75 2.54
N ILE A 338 12.46 13.61 3.87
CA ILE A 338 13.55 12.96 4.61
C ILE A 338 13.71 11.51 4.15
N GLY A 339 12.60 10.77 4.05
CA GLY A 339 12.61 9.37 3.61
C GLY A 339 13.15 9.23 2.18
N MET A 340 12.68 10.07 1.25
CA MET A 340 13.16 10.06 -0.12
C MET A 340 14.63 10.46 -0.23
N SER A 341 15.07 11.47 0.54
CA SER A 341 16.47 11.91 0.55
C SER A 341 17.38 10.81 1.10
N ALA A 342 16.98 10.13 2.18
CA ALA A 342 17.73 9.00 2.74
C ALA A 342 17.85 7.85 1.71
N PHE A 343 16.76 7.48 1.05
CA PHE A 343 16.76 6.47 0.00
C PHE A 343 17.73 6.83 -1.13
N TYR A 344 17.69 8.07 -1.64
CA TYR A 344 18.60 8.51 -2.69
C TYR A 344 20.06 8.54 -2.25
N CYS A 345 20.36 8.99 -1.03
CA CYS A 345 21.72 8.96 -0.47
C CYS A 345 22.27 7.52 -0.43
N LEU A 346 21.45 6.57 -0.02
CA LEU A 346 21.83 5.16 0.03
C LEU A 346 22.05 4.59 -1.37
N CYS A 347 21.19 4.90 -2.34
CA CYS A 347 21.40 4.55 -3.74
C CYS A 347 22.75 5.10 -4.27
N MET A 348 23.09 6.35 -3.92
CA MET A 348 24.38 6.97 -4.31
C MET A 348 25.57 6.25 -3.69
N ILE A 349 25.53 6.00 -2.38
CA ILE A 349 26.57 5.26 -1.65
C ILE A 349 26.77 3.88 -2.28
N THR A 350 25.68 3.21 -2.63
CA THR A 350 25.69 1.91 -3.27
C THR A 350 26.44 1.89 -4.58
N ILE A 351 26.11 2.84 -5.46
CA ILE A 351 26.77 2.93 -6.77
C ILE A 351 28.23 3.29 -6.61
N LEU A 352 28.55 4.16 -5.66
CA LEU A 352 29.94 4.51 -5.35
C LEU A 352 30.73 3.28 -4.88
N ILE A 353 30.17 2.53 -3.94
CA ILE A 353 30.76 1.29 -3.44
C ILE A 353 30.93 0.27 -4.57
N SER A 354 29.95 0.12 -5.45
CA SER A 354 30.03 -0.80 -6.59
C SER A 354 31.15 -0.46 -7.56
N LYS A 355 31.44 0.82 -7.75
CA LYS A 355 32.55 1.28 -8.57
C LYS A 355 33.92 1.09 -7.89
N ILE A 356 34.00 1.22 -6.56
CA ILE A 356 35.24 1.13 -5.79
C ILE A 356 35.68 -0.33 -5.58
N ILE A 357 34.71 -1.24 -5.26
CA ILE A 357 35.00 -2.66 -4.92
C ILE A 357 35.35 -3.48 -6.17
N ASN A 358 35.30 -2.85 -7.33
CA ASN A 358 35.68 -3.43 -8.61
C ASN A 358 35.05 -4.81 -8.91
N VAL A 359 34.10 -4.77 -9.78
CA VAL A 359 33.60 -5.73 -10.78
C VAL A 359 33.60 -7.25 -10.43
N VAL A 360 34.64 -7.80 -9.80
CA VAL A 360 34.73 -9.24 -9.55
C VAL A 360 33.72 -9.76 -8.53
N TYR A 361 33.37 -8.96 -7.52
CA TYR A 361 32.38 -9.32 -6.50
C TYR A 361 30.97 -8.88 -6.83
N TRP A 362 30.81 -7.91 -7.75
CA TRP A 362 29.50 -7.36 -8.09
C TRP A 362 28.56 -8.39 -8.73
N ASP A 363 29.07 -9.23 -9.59
CA ASP A 363 28.27 -10.28 -10.24
C ASP A 363 27.71 -11.29 -9.24
N LYS A 364 28.43 -11.54 -8.13
CA LYS A 364 27.99 -12.47 -7.09
C LYS A 364 27.06 -11.83 -6.05
N TYR A 365 27.31 -10.57 -5.68
CA TYR A 365 26.63 -9.90 -4.57
C TYR A 365 25.75 -8.72 -4.99
N GLY A 366 25.87 -8.21 -6.22
CA GLY A 366 25.11 -7.07 -6.73
C GLY A 366 23.60 -7.27 -6.68
N ASN A 367 23.13 -8.50 -6.89
CA ASN A 367 21.71 -8.83 -6.77
C ASN A 367 21.18 -8.67 -5.34
N TYR A 368 21.93 -9.11 -4.34
CA TYR A 368 21.56 -8.95 -2.92
C TYR A 368 21.55 -7.48 -2.51
N PHE A 369 22.47 -6.72 -3.09
CA PHE A 369 22.58 -5.30 -2.83
C PHE A 369 21.40 -4.50 -3.42
N ILE A 370 21.01 -4.76 -4.67
CA ILE A 370 19.81 -4.18 -5.29
C ILE A 370 18.55 -4.58 -4.50
N MET A 371 18.49 -5.84 -4.05
CA MET A 371 17.41 -6.29 -3.17
C MET A 371 17.36 -5.50 -1.86
N GLY A 372 18.53 -5.23 -1.26
CA GLY A 372 18.64 -4.41 -0.05
C GLY A 372 18.10 -3.01 -0.25
N LEU A 373 18.44 -2.34 -1.36
CA LEU A 373 17.92 -1.01 -1.69
C LEU A 373 16.40 -0.99 -1.92
N ILE A 374 15.90 -1.98 -2.63
CA ILE A 374 14.46 -2.11 -2.86
C ILE A 374 13.73 -2.35 -1.52
N PHE A 375 14.27 -3.23 -0.68
CA PHE A 375 13.73 -3.48 0.65
C PHE A 375 13.71 -2.20 1.51
N GLU A 376 14.78 -1.43 1.49
CA GLU A 376 14.88 -0.17 2.21
C GLU A 376 13.89 0.88 1.70
N PHE A 377 13.73 1.02 0.38
CA PHE A 377 12.70 1.86 -0.20
C PHE A 377 11.31 1.48 0.32
N PHE A 378 10.98 0.18 0.34
CA PHE A 378 9.71 -0.28 0.87
C PHE A 378 9.55 -0.04 2.36
N LEU A 379 10.61 -0.21 3.14
CA LEU A 379 10.59 0.10 4.58
C LEU A 379 10.26 1.58 4.83
N VAL A 380 10.92 2.48 4.11
CA VAL A 380 10.64 3.93 4.18
C VAL A 380 9.19 4.22 3.80
N MET A 381 8.68 3.58 2.74
CA MET A 381 7.29 3.75 2.30
C MET A 381 6.27 3.21 3.31
N ILE A 382 6.55 2.07 3.95
CA ILE A 382 5.72 1.50 5.01
C ILE A 382 5.67 2.43 6.22
N ILE A 383 6.82 2.94 6.66
CA ILE A 383 6.92 3.88 7.80
C ILE A 383 6.14 5.17 7.47
N TYR A 384 6.33 5.72 6.28
CA TYR A 384 5.59 6.89 5.81
C TYR A 384 4.08 6.64 5.82
N TYR A 385 3.63 5.51 5.29
CA TYR A 385 2.22 5.14 5.26
C TYR A 385 1.64 4.96 6.67
N ALA A 386 2.37 4.29 7.56
CA ALA A 386 1.96 4.12 8.96
C ALA A 386 1.77 5.48 9.67
N TYR A 387 2.66 6.44 9.41
CA TYR A 387 2.53 7.80 9.92
C TYR A 387 1.29 8.52 9.37
N VAL A 388 1.04 8.43 8.05
CA VAL A 388 -0.14 9.03 7.40
C VAL A 388 -1.44 8.45 7.96
N VAL A 389 -1.47 7.14 8.19
CA VAL A 389 -2.62 6.45 8.81
C VAL A 389 -2.84 6.94 10.24
N LYS A 390 -1.76 7.02 11.05
CA LYS A 390 -1.85 7.52 12.43
C LYS A 390 -2.42 8.94 12.49
N GLU A 391 -1.94 9.85 11.65
CA GLU A 391 -2.44 11.23 11.61
C GLU A 391 -3.90 11.30 11.16
N TYR A 392 -4.29 10.45 10.20
CA TYR A 392 -5.70 10.32 9.80
C TYR A 392 -6.63 9.99 10.95
N ILE A 393 -6.22 9.05 11.78
CA ILE A 393 -7.02 8.62 12.93
C ILE A 393 -7.12 9.70 13.98
N ASN A 394 -6.00 10.36 14.27
CA ASN A 394 -6.00 11.48 15.21
C ASN A 394 -6.99 12.58 14.75
N ASN A 395 -6.96 12.94 13.48
CA ASN A 395 -7.87 13.96 12.92
C ASN A 395 -9.35 13.54 12.99
N ILE A 396 -9.67 12.26 12.70
CA ILE A 396 -11.06 11.76 12.85
C ILE A 396 -11.48 11.78 14.32
N THR A 397 -10.59 11.37 15.21
CA THR A 397 -10.88 11.36 16.65
C THR A 397 -11.12 12.77 17.16
N GLU A 398 -10.29 13.72 16.76
CA GLU A 398 -10.44 15.13 17.09
C GLU A 398 -11.77 15.71 16.55
N GLN A 399 -12.09 15.45 15.29
CA GLN A 399 -13.38 15.85 14.70
C GLN A 399 -14.59 15.27 15.46
N ARG A 400 -14.49 14.00 15.88
CA ARG A 400 -15.55 13.37 16.67
C ARG A 400 -15.68 13.99 18.06
N ILE A 401 -14.56 14.27 18.71
CA ILE A 401 -14.56 14.96 20.02
C ILE A 401 -15.19 16.34 19.87
N LEU A 402 -14.77 17.10 18.86
CA LEU A 402 -15.34 18.43 18.59
C LEU A 402 -16.84 18.38 18.29
N ALA A 403 -17.28 17.39 17.49
CA ALA A 403 -18.70 17.17 17.21
C ALA A 403 -19.47 16.81 18.48
N THR A 404 -18.92 15.94 19.35
CA THR A 404 -19.54 15.58 20.63
C THR A 404 -19.65 16.82 21.53
N LEU A 405 -18.59 17.61 21.66
CA LEU A 405 -18.60 18.83 22.46
C LEU A 405 -19.56 19.91 21.90
N ALA A 406 -19.71 19.96 20.59
CA ALA A 406 -20.60 20.92 19.94
C ALA A 406 -22.09 20.54 20.05
N TYR A 407 -22.42 19.24 20.11
CA TYR A 407 -23.78 18.74 19.93
C TYR A 407 -24.37 17.97 21.12
N THR A 408 -23.58 17.66 22.15
CA THR A 408 -24.07 16.96 23.34
C THR A 408 -23.96 17.80 24.61
N ASP A 409 -24.90 17.65 25.53
CA ASP A 409 -24.81 18.22 26.86
C ASP A 409 -23.78 17.45 27.71
N PRO A 410 -22.77 18.10 28.28
CA PRO A 410 -21.68 17.43 28.96
C PRO A 410 -22.09 16.69 30.25
N LEU A 411 -23.20 17.11 30.90
CA LEU A 411 -23.67 16.49 32.13
C LEU A 411 -24.47 15.22 31.86
N THR A 412 -25.30 15.24 30.81
CA THR A 412 -26.31 14.21 30.54
C THR A 412 -25.99 13.31 29.33
N GLY A 413 -25.12 13.78 28.42
CA GLY A 413 -24.74 13.06 27.20
C GLY A 413 -25.85 12.93 26.15
N ILE A 414 -27.00 13.63 26.30
CA ILE A 414 -28.05 13.76 25.26
C ILE A 414 -27.77 14.99 24.40
N MET A 415 -28.61 15.25 23.38
CA MET A 415 -28.47 16.45 22.55
C MET A 415 -28.50 17.73 23.42
N ASN A 416 -27.59 18.65 23.11
CA ASN A 416 -27.64 20.00 23.65
C ASN A 416 -28.54 20.91 22.81
N ARG A 417 -28.69 22.15 23.24
CA ARG A 417 -29.52 23.15 22.56
C ARG A 417 -29.14 23.36 21.09
N THR A 418 -27.84 23.37 20.78
CA THR A 418 -27.35 23.58 19.41
C THR A 418 -27.79 22.45 18.49
N LYS A 419 -27.68 21.19 18.93
CA LYS A 419 -28.13 20.04 18.14
C LYS A 419 -29.65 19.98 18.02
N TYR A 420 -30.36 20.37 19.08
CA TYR A 420 -31.81 20.52 19.02
C TYR A 420 -32.26 21.53 17.97
N GLU A 421 -31.65 22.74 17.93
CA GLU A 421 -31.98 23.77 16.94
C GLU A 421 -31.69 23.28 15.50
N GLU A 422 -30.63 22.52 15.29
CA GLU A 422 -30.30 21.90 14.00
C GLU A 422 -31.40 20.89 13.59
N VAL A 423 -31.75 19.94 14.49
CA VAL A 423 -32.76 18.91 14.23
C VAL A 423 -34.10 19.58 13.91
N VAL A 424 -34.52 20.57 14.68
CA VAL A 424 -35.75 21.33 14.42
C VAL A 424 -35.77 22.00 13.05
N SER A 425 -34.60 22.52 12.61
CA SER A 425 -34.47 23.16 11.29
C SER A 425 -34.59 22.21 10.11
N GLU A 426 -34.31 20.91 10.32
CA GLU A 426 -34.38 19.87 9.29
C GLU A 426 -35.76 19.20 9.18
N ILE A 427 -36.62 19.38 10.18
CA ILE A 427 -37.96 18.79 10.20
C ILE A 427 -38.95 19.65 9.39
N ASP A 428 -39.46 19.10 8.29
CA ASP A 428 -40.58 19.65 7.54
C ASP A 428 -41.86 18.82 7.77
N ILE A 429 -42.86 19.44 8.41
CA ILE A 429 -44.14 18.78 8.73
C ILE A 429 -45.06 18.69 7.48
N LYS A 430 -44.79 19.50 6.43
CA LYS A 430 -45.67 19.59 5.23
C LYS A 430 -45.71 18.33 4.38
N ASP A 431 -44.75 17.41 4.53
CA ASP A 431 -44.68 16.16 3.77
C ASP A 431 -45.48 14.98 4.39
N ASN A 432 -46.62 15.21 5.01
CA ASN A 432 -47.40 14.18 5.73
C ASN A 432 -46.64 13.49 6.88
N LYS A 433 -45.58 14.07 7.37
CA LYS A 433 -44.85 13.54 8.52
C LYS A 433 -45.59 13.86 9.80
N LYS A 434 -45.93 12.82 10.58
CA LYS A 434 -46.49 12.99 11.92
C LYS A 434 -45.38 13.27 12.91
N VAL A 435 -45.39 14.45 13.52
CA VAL A 435 -44.38 14.84 14.51
C VAL A 435 -45.06 15.03 15.86
N THR A 436 -44.50 14.47 16.90
CA THR A 436 -44.89 14.73 18.29
C THR A 436 -43.74 15.36 19.04
N ILE A 437 -44.00 16.47 19.71
CA ILE A 437 -43.08 17.15 20.60
C ILE A 437 -43.52 16.92 22.03
N VAL A 438 -42.60 16.58 22.91
CA VAL A 438 -42.86 16.47 24.36
C VAL A 438 -41.84 17.37 25.06
N SER A 439 -42.30 18.41 25.72
CA SER A 439 -41.51 19.34 26.54
C SER A 439 -41.57 18.94 28.00
N PHE A 440 -40.46 18.96 28.71
CA PHE A 440 -40.35 18.62 30.12
C PHE A 440 -39.59 19.71 30.88
N ASP A 441 -39.97 19.90 32.16
CA ASP A 441 -39.31 20.80 33.09
C ASP A 441 -39.18 20.13 34.47
N LEU A 442 -37.94 20.01 34.98
CA LEU A 442 -37.68 19.40 36.29
C LEU A 442 -38.10 20.32 37.41
N ASN A 443 -39.03 19.85 38.23
CA ASN A 443 -39.52 20.63 39.38
C ASN A 443 -38.47 20.75 40.48
N ASN A 444 -38.46 21.90 41.15
CA ASN A 444 -37.68 22.16 42.36
C ASN A 444 -36.14 22.02 42.24
N LEU A 445 -35.56 21.97 41.01
CA LEU A 445 -34.10 21.83 40.84
C LEU A 445 -33.33 22.91 41.57
N LYS A 446 -33.77 24.19 41.52
CA LYS A 446 -33.12 25.27 42.24
C LYS A 446 -33.11 25.03 43.77
N ARG A 447 -34.26 24.60 44.33
CA ARG A 447 -34.36 24.29 45.78
C ARG A 447 -33.49 23.12 46.19
N ILE A 448 -33.37 22.11 45.34
CA ILE A 448 -32.47 20.96 45.53
C ILE A 448 -31.01 21.45 45.55
N ASN A 449 -30.61 22.27 44.60
CA ASN A 449 -29.28 22.86 44.56
C ASN A 449 -28.96 23.72 45.81
N ASP A 450 -29.91 24.57 46.19
CA ASP A 450 -29.73 25.49 47.31
C ASP A 450 -29.67 24.76 48.66
N ASN A 451 -30.41 23.66 48.84
CA ASN A 451 -30.45 22.90 50.10
C ASN A 451 -29.43 21.77 50.18
N ASN A 452 -29.10 21.10 49.07
CA ASN A 452 -28.32 19.88 49.02
C ASN A 452 -27.02 20.02 48.21
N GLY A 453 -26.79 21.19 47.60
CA GLY A 453 -25.63 21.45 46.75
C GLY A 453 -25.80 21.02 45.31
N HIS A 454 -24.93 21.54 44.43
CA HIS A 454 -24.98 21.27 42.98
C HIS A 454 -24.80 19.80 42.61
N GLU A 455 -24.05 19.03 43.37
CA GLU A 455 -23.87 17.60 43.13
C GLU A 455 -25.20 16.83 43.25
N ALA A 456 -26.07 17.20 44.21
CA ALA A 456 -27.40 16.62 44.34
C ALA A 456 -28.30 16.98 43.14
N GLY A 457 -28.23 18.21 42.67
CA GLY A 457 -28.89 18.62 41.41
C GLY A 457 -28.43 17.89 40.18
N ASP A 458 -27.11 17.65 40.09
CA ASP A 458 -26.52 16.86 38.99
C ASP A 458 -27.00 15.40 39.00
N VAL A 459 -27.11 14.79 40.19
CA VAL A 459 -27.70 13.44 40.36
C VAL A 459 -29.15 13.44 39.92
N TYR A 460 -29.91 14.45 40.29
CA TYR A 460 -31.33 14.60 39.92
C TYR A 460 -31.49 14.70 38.39
N ILE A 461 -30.73 15.55 37.73
CA ILE A 461 -30.69 15.73 36.27
C ILE A 461 -30.30 14.45 35.57
N LYS A 462 -29.23 13.78 36.01
CA LYS A 462 -28.73 12.51 35.41
C LYS A 462 -29.76 11.40 35.54
N THR A 463 -30.41 11.27 36.72
CA THR A 463 -31.42 10.25 36.96
C THR A 463 -32.66 10.47 36.09
N PHE A 464 -33.08 11.73 35.93
CA PHE A 464 -34.17 12.07 34.99
C PHE A 464 -33.79 11.74 33.54
N THR A 465 -32.58 12.09 33.14
CA THR A 465 -32.09 11.81 31.77
C THR A 465 -31.98 10.31 31.48
N GLU A 466 -31.50 9.51 32.44
CA GLU A 466 -31.50 8.04 32.32
C GLU A 466 -32.91 7.47 32.17
N THR A 467 -33.87 8.00 32.93
CA THR A 467 -35.28 7.61 32.85
C THR A 467 -35.89 8.01 31.51
N LEU A 468 -35.56 9.23 31.05
CA LEU A 468 -36.04 9.73 29.76
C LEU A 468 -35.52 8.88 28.59
N LYS A 469 -34.26 8.45 28.66
CA LYS A 469 -33.64 7.52 27.67
C LYS A 469 -34.35 6.17 27.67
N ASP A 470 -34.57 5.56 28.81
CA ASP A 470 -35.19 4.24 28.91
C ASP A 470 -36.60 4.22 28.33
N VAL A 471 -37.32 5.36 28.37
CA VAL A 471 -38.68 5.45 27.90
C VAL A 471 -38.77 5.91 26.46
N PHE A 472 -37.94 6.83 26.01
CA PHE A 472 -38.10 7.53 24.73
C PHE A 472 -36.96 7.32 23.71
N GLU A 473 -35.80 6.75 24.08
CA GLU A 473 -34.65 6.64 23.16
C GLU A 473 -34.94 5.84 21.87
N GLU A 474 -35.82 4.84 21.96
CA GLU A 474 -36.25 4.05 20.80
C GLU A 474 -37.26 4.78 19.89
N PHE A 475 -37.85 5.86 20.37
CA PHE A 475 -38.93 6.54 19.67
C PHE A 475 -38.52 7.83 18.99
N GLY A 476 -37.52 8.54 19.50
CA GLY A 476 -37.14 9.82 18.96
C GLY A 476 -35.85 10.43 19.52
N PHE A 477 -35.65 11.69 19.19
CA PHE A 477 -34.50 12.47 19.64
C PHE A 477 -34.79 13.05 21.03
N ILE A 478 -33.78 12.97 21.90
CA ILE A 478 -33.89 13.48 23.27
C ILE A 478 -32.84 14.58 23.45
N GLY A 479 -33.27 15.76 23.93
CA GLY A 479 -32.41 16.91 24.15
C GLY A 479 -32.61 17.61 25.48
N ARG A 480 -31.55 18.24 26.01
CA ARG A 480 -31.56 19.20 27.11
C ARG A 480 -31.32 20.58 26.55
N ILE A 481 -32.35 21.44 26.64
CA ILE A 481 -32.34 22.78 26.03
C ILE A 481 -32.08 23.91 27.05
N GLY A 482 -32.27 23.62 28.34
CA GLY A 482 -32.03 24.53 29.47
C GLY A 482 -31.44 23.82 30.67
N GLY A 483 -31.36 24.49 31.80
CA GLY A 483 -30.87 23.90 33.05
C GLY A 483 -31.72 22.71 33.53
N ASP A 484 -33.04 22.90 33.54
CA ASP A 484 -34.09 21.99 33.96
C ASP A 484 -35.06 21.60 32.83
N GLU A 485 -34.83 22.08 31.60
CA GLU A 485 -35.69 21.93 30.47
C GLU A 485 -35.18 20.84 29.51
N PHE A 486 -36.08 19.89 29.18
CA PHE A 486 -35.79 18.78 28.26
C PHE A 486 -36.87 18.69 27.18
N ILE A 487 -36.50 18.13 26.05
CA ILE A 487 -37.40 17.93 24.91
C ILE A 487 -37.22 16.57 24.29
N VAL A 488 -38.34 16.00 23.82
CA VAL A 488 -38.34 14.77 22.99
C VAL A 488 -39.03 15.08 21.70
N ILE A 489 -38.42 14.72 20.57
CA ILE A 489 -38.97 14.87 19.22
C ILE A 489 -39.16 13.49 18.63
N ILE A 490 -40.42 13.15 18.27
CA ILE A 490 -40.82 11.84 17.76
C ILE A 490 -41.37 12.02 16.35
N GLU A 491 -40.80 11.35 15.38
CA GLU A 491 -41.22 11.37 13.99
C GLU A 491 -41.93 10.07 13.59
N ASN A 492 -43.02 10.19 12.82
CA ASN A 492 -43.70 9.08 12.14
C ASN A 492 -44.18 7.90 13.03
N LYS A 493 -44.36 8.13 14.35
CA LYS A 493 -44.86 7.11 15.28
C LYS A 493 -46.14 7.59 15.96
N ALA A 494 -47.12 6.72 16.02
CA ALA A 494 -48.32 6.94 16.82
C ALA A 494 -48.12 6.29 18.20
N LEU A 495 -47.93 7.10 19.23
CA LEU A 495 -47.67 6.64 20.60
C LEU A 495 -48.72 7.21 21.56
N GLU A 496 -49.08 6.42 22.56
CA GLU A 496 -49.89 6.90 23.68
C GLU A 496 -48.97 7.60 24.69
N ILE A 497 -48.74 8.89 24.47
CA ILE A 497 -47.77 9.70 25.24
C ILE A 497 -48.09 9.64 26.74
N ASN A 498 -49.32 9.73 27.14
CA ASN A 498 -49.71 9.66 28.57
C ASN A 498 -49.24 8.37 29.26
N LYS A 499 -49.34 7.20 28.60
CA LYS A 499 -48.86 5.95 29.16
C LYS A 499 -47.32 5.94 29.32
N LEU A 500 -46.60 6.56 28.38
CA LEU A 500 -45.16 6.69 28.47
C LEU A 500 -44.74 7.64 29.59
N ILE A 501 -45.52 8.70 29.82
CA ILE A 501 -45.28 9.64 30.91
C ILE A 501 -45.52 8.96 32.28
N ASP A 502 -46.65 8.22 32.43
CA ASP A 502 -46.95 7.46 33.65
C ASP A 502 -45.79 6.48 33.98
N LYS A 503 -45.38 5.72 32.98
CA LYS A 503 -44.20 4.82 33.10
C LYS A 503 -42.94 5.57 33.51
N MET A 504 -42.73 6.75 32.95
CA MET A 504 -41.57 7.57 33.26
C MET A 504 -41.60 8.07 34.71
N GLN A 505 -42.75 8.51 35.20
CA GLN A 505 -42.96 8.97 36.56
C GLN A 505 -42.66 7.85 37.58
N ASP A 506 -43.18 6.64 37.32
CA ASP A 506 -42.93 5.46 38.16
C ASP A 506 -41.45 5.10 38.23
N ILE A 507 -40.76 5.03 37.09
CA ILE A 507 -39.34 4.70 37.04
C ILE A 507 -38.52 5.79 37.71
N PHE A 508 -38.83 7.07 37.46
CA PHE A 508 -38.07 8.19 38.04
C PHE A 508 -38.22 8.23 39.56
N SER A 509 -39.44 8.07 40.07
CA SER A 509 -39.70 8.03 41.51
C SER A 509 -39.00 6.86 42.21
N LYS A 510 -39.04 5.68 41.58
CA LYS A 510 -38.35 4.49 42.07
C LYS A 510 -36.82 4.70 42.16
N ARG A 511 -36.20 5.21 41.11
CA ARG A 511 -34.76 5.48 41.04
C ARG A 511 -34.32 6.54 42.05
N MET A 512 -35.10 7.56 42.27
CA MET A 512 -34.79 8.60 43.26
C MET A 512 -34.90 8.08 44.67
N ASN A 513 -35.87 7.20 44.98
CA ASN A 513 -36.00 6.53 46.27
C ASN A 513 -34.79 5.57 46.53
N GLU A 514 -34.38 4.81 45.52
CA GLU A 514 -33.20 3.92 45.64
C GLU A 514 -31.89 4.67 45.90
N LYS A 515 -31.79 5.94 45.48
CA LYS A 515 -30.64 6.78 45.71
C LYS A 515 -30.66 7.51 47.06
N GLU A 516 -31.71 7.30 47.90
CA GLU A 516 -31.88 7.91 49.23
C GLU A 516 -31.64 9.44 49.26
N CYS A 517 -32.02 10.14 48.18
CA CYS A 517 -31.72 11.56 48.01
C CYS A 517 -32.53 12.49 48.89
N GLY A 518 -33.57 12.01 49.57
CA GLY A 518 -34.40 12.77 50.54
C GLY A 518 -35.30 13.86 49.92
N PHE A 519 -35.44 13.91 48.59
CA PHE A 519 -36.32 14.85 47.89
C PHE A 519 -37.21 14.14 46.84
N GLU A 520 -38.42 14.68 46.63
CA GLU A 520 -39.43 14.08 45.76
C GLU A 520 -39.08 14.23 44.27
N ALA A 521 -39.17 13.12 43.53
CA ALA A 521 -39.04 13.10 42.07
C ALA A 521 -40.27 13.70 41.40
N SER A 522 -40.15 14.83 40.71
CA SER A 522 -41.28 15.50 40.09
C SER A 522 -40.83 16.29 38.87
N PHE A 523 -41.61 16.23 37.81
CA PHE A 523 -41.44 17.02 36.60
C PHE A 523 -42.79 17.50 36.06
N ALA A 524 -42.79 18.63 35.36
CA ALA A 524 -43.92 19.07 34.56
C ALA A 524 -43.70 18.65 33.10
N TYR A 525 -44.76 18.40 32.37
CA TYR A 525 -44.68 18.03 30.97
C TYR A 525 -45.84 18.60 30.14
N GLY A 526 -45.62 18.72 28.85
CA GLY A 526 -46.65 19.03 27.86
C GLY A 526 -46.29 18.42 26.51
N PHE A 527 -47.26 17.95 25.79
CA PHE A 527 -46.99 17.42 24.45
C PHE A 527 -47.99 17.99 23.42
N ALA A 528 -47.51 18.03 22.16
CA ALA A 528 -48.31 18.42 21.01
C ALA A 528 -47.99 17.50 19.83
N ASN A 529 -49.02 17.15 19.05
CA ASN A 529 -48.92 16.26 17.89
C ASN A 529 -49.45 16.96 16.64
N SER A 530 -48.66 17.03 15.58
CA SER A 530 -49.03 17.75 14.36
C SER A 530 -50.36 17.34 13.75
N SER A 531 -50.65 16.03 13.73
CA SER A 531 -51.88 15.51 13.14
C SER A 531 -53.11 15.68 14.04
N VAL A 532 -52.94 15.61 15.36
CA VAL A 532 -54.06 15.72 16.33
C VAL A 532 -54.38 17.17 16.59
N ASP A 533 -53.38 18.02 16.69
CA ASP A 533 -53.55 19.44 17.01
C ASP A 533 -53.73 20.33 15.76
N GLY A 534 -53.60 19.74 14.55
CA GLY A 534 -53.78 20.45 13.28
C GLY A 534 -52.71 21.54 13.04
N VAL A 535 -51.47 21.31 13.47
CA VAL A 535 -50.38 22.27 13.38
C VAL A 535 -49.36 21.79 12.35
N ASP A 536 -49.10 22.61 11.31
CA ASP A 536 -48.23 22.30 10.18
C ASP A 536 -46.85 22.98 10.29
N ASP A 537 -46.59 23.75 11.36
CA ASP A 537 -45.32 24.40 11.63
C ASP A 537 -44.68 23.83 12.91
N ILE A 538 -43.44 23.34 12.80
CA ILE A 538 -42.67 22.78 13.92
C ILE A 538 -42.53 23.79 15.07
N LYS A 539 -42.32 25.07 14.77
CA LYS A 539 -42.15 26.11 15.80
C LYS A 539 -43.46 26.39 16.55
N GLU A 540 -44.60 26.32 15.88
CA GLU A 540 -45.89 26.44 16.53
C GLU A 540 -46.22 25.20 17.38
N LEU A 541 -45.83 24.01 16.88
CA LEU A 541 -45.98 22.76 17.62
C LEU A 541 -45.15 22.75 18.92
N ILE A 542 -43.89 23.24 18.86
CA ILE A 542 -43.05 23.43 20.06
C ILE A 542 -43.69 24.42 21.04
N LYS A 543 -44.15 25.57 20.57
CA LYS A 543 -44.85 26.55 21.43
C LYS A 543 -46.08 25.97 22.11
N LEU A 544 -46.81 25.10 21.42
CA LEU A 544 -48.00 24.46 21.98
C LEU A 544 -47.63 23.44 23.07
N SER A 545 -46.58 22.64 22.85
CA SER A 545 -46.09 21.70 23.88
C SER A 545 -45.55 22.45 25.11
N ASP A 546 -44.82 23.54 24.93
CA ASP A 546 -44.30 24.37 26.03
C ASP A 546 -45.41 25.05 26.82
N LYS A 547 -46.46 25.55 26.14
CA LYS A 547 -47.62 26.10 26.80
C LYS A 547 -48.31 25.07 27.70
N ARG A 548 -48.53 23.85 27.19
CA ARG A 548 -49.14 22.75 27.96
C ARG A 548 -48.27 22.33 29.15
N MET A 549 -46.94 22.30 28.98
CA MET A 549 -45.99 22.04 30.07
C MET A 549 -46.07 23.13 31.16
N TYR A 550 -46.15 24.38 30.76
CA TYR A 550 -46.28 25.49 31.70
C TYR A 550 -47.63 25.46 32.46
N ASP A 551 -48.74 25.10 31.82
CA ASP A 551 -50.04 24.92 32.45
C ASP A 551 -49.99 23.76 33.47
N CYS A 552 -49.41 22.61 33.12
CA CYS A 552 -49.16 21.50 34.02
C CYS A 552 -48.31 21.92 35.24
N LYS A 553 -47.26 22.73 35.02
CA LYS A 553 -46.40 23.24 36.11
C LYS A 553 -47.17 24.13 37.09
N LYS A 554 -48.13 24.94 36.59
CA LYS A 554 -49.01 25.76 37.43
C LYS A 554 -49.96 24.93 38.27
N GLU A 555 -50.62 23.95 37.68
CA GLU A 555 -51.53 23.04 38.38
C GLU A 555 -50.80 22.27 39.50
N GLN A 556 -49.61 21.77 39.24
CA GLN A 556 -48.77 21.11 40.23
C GLN A 556 -48.31 22.01 41.39
N LYS A 557 -48.17 23.34 41.15
CA LYS A 557 -47.88 24.30 42.23
C LYS A 557 -49.11 24.60 43.08
N LEU A 558 -50.28 24.79 42.48
CA LEU A 558 -51.52 25.03 43.20
C LEU A 558 -52.01 23.84 44.03
N GLY A 559 -51.70 22.61 43.63
CA GLY A 559 -52.00 21.41 44.37
C GLY A 559 -51.07 21.11 45.58
N ARG A 560 -50.00 21.90 45.72
CA ARG A 560 -49.02 21.81 46.81
C ARG A 560 -49.13 22.92 47.86
N GLU A 561 -49.92 23.98 47.61
CA GLU A 561 -50.41 24.96 48.58
C GLU A 561 -51.69 24.48 49.27
#